data_3db751f1349d2bf2d9860bb43700a92f
#
_entry.id   3db751f1349d2bf2d9860bb43700a92f
#
_cell.length_a   1.000
_cell.length_b   1.000
_cell.length_c   1.000
_cell.angle_alpha   90.00
_cell.angle_beta   90.00
_cell.angle_gamma   90.00
#
_symmetry.space_group_name_H-M   'P 1'
#
loop_
_entity.id
_entity.type
_entity.pdbx_description
1 polymer ?
#
loop_
_entity_poly.entity_id
_entity_poly.type
_entity_poly.pdbx_seq_one_letter_code
_entity_poly.pdbx_strand_id
1 'polypeptide(L)'
;MAWTEITRAQYRREGQRYTSDLTEGEWAVIAPLMPPRRRLGRPREVDLREVVNAILFIASSGCQWRDLPKDLPARSTVQGYFYAWRDDGIWHEIVAKLVARARQALGREAVATAGIIDSQSVATTECGGPRGLDAGKRIKGRKRHIVTDTQGLLLAVLVHPANLQDCHGAVPLLRALGQRFPKLRYILADRVYRGQQLLKALDDCGPWTIEIIQRPKGVKGFQLLPRRWVVERTFAWLGRCRRLAKDFEATVASATAWILVAHMRLLSRRLARH
;
A
#
# COMPACT_ATOMS: atom_id res chain seq x y z
N MET A 1 -16.01 -15.46 -4.51
CA MET A 1 -17.40 -15.03 -4.70
C MET A 1 -17.69 -14.98 -6.19
N ALA A 2 -18.75 -15.64 -6.63
CA ALA A 2 -19.22 -15.54 -8.00
C ALA A 2 -19.75 -14.10 -8.25
N TRP A 3 -19.54 -13.59 -9.46
CA TRP A 3 -20.12 -12.33 -9.89
C TRP A 3 -21.63 -12.50 -10.08
N THR A 4 -22.41 -11.94 -9.16
CA THR A 4 -23.86 -11.88 -9.26
C THR A 4 -24.29 -10.54 -9.87
N GLU A 5 -25.53 -10.40 -10.31
CA GLU A 5 -26.08 -9.14 -10.82
C GLU A 5 -25.97 -8.02 -9.75
N ILE A 6 -26.23 -8.35 -8.50
CA ILE A 6 -26.07 -7.40 -7.36
C ILE A 6 -24.62 -6.93 -7.24
N THR A 7 -23.66 -7.86 -7.30
CA THR A 7 -22.23 -7.51 -7.22
C THR A 7 -21.77 -6.72 -8.44
N ARG A 8 -22.27 -7.03 -9.64
CA ARG A 8 -21.98 -6.28 -10.85
C ARG A 8 -22.45 -4.84 -10.76
N ALA A 9 -23.70 -4.62 -10.30
CA ALA A 9 -24.25 -3.28 -10.10
C ALA A 9 -23.39 -2.43 -9.16
N GLN A 10 -22.94 -3.00 -8.04
CA GLN A 10 -22.08 -2.31 -7.06
C GLN A 10 -20.68 -1.91 -7.62
N TYR A 11 -20.21 -2.59 -8.68
CA TYR A 11 -18.91 -2.33 -9.27
C TYR A 11 -18.98 -1.62 -10.63
N ARG A 12 -20.19 -1.32 -11.13
CA ARG A 12 -20.38 -0.52 -12.35
C ARG A 12 -19.74 0.86 -12.17
N ARG A 13 -19.09 1.31 -13.22
CA ARG A 13 -18.44 2.62 -13.30
C ARG A 13 -18.93 3.34 -14.56
N GLU A 14 -20.21 3.15 -14.85
CA GLU A 14 -20.89 3.82 -15.96
C GLU A 14 -20.95 5.33 -15.64
N GLY A 15 -20.72 6.15 -16.65
CA GLY A 15 -20.67 7.61 -16.49
C GLY A 15 -19.32 8.19 -16.07
N GLN A 16 -18.33 7.34 -15.76
CA GLN A 16 -16.95 7.81 -15.54
C GLN A 16 -16.20 7.85 -16.87
N ARG A 17 -15.43 8.92 -17.13
CA ARG A 17 -14.55 9.04 -18.32
C ARG A 17 -13.58 7.85 -18.41
N TYR A 18 -12.95 7.49 -17.29
CA TYR A 18 -12.10 6.31 -17.13
C TYR A 18 -12.57 5.46 -15.95
N THR A 19 -12.42 4.14 -16.05
CA THR A 19 -12.76 3.21 -14.95
C THR A 19 -11.91 3.42 -13.69
N SER A 20 -10.84 4.20 -13.79
CA SER A 20 -9.98 4.64 -12.69
C SER A 20 -10.47 5.89 -11.99
N ASP A 21 -11.31 6.72 -12.62
CA ASP A 21 -11.77 7.99 -12.08
C ASP A 21 -12.57 7.78 -10.79
N LEU A 22 -12.49 8.76 -9.90
CA LEU A 22 -13.23 8.75 -8.64
C LEU A 22 -14.71 9.03 -8.89
N THR A 23 -15.58 8.22 -8.30
CA THR A 23 -17.02 8.59 -8.19
C THR A 23 -17.19 9.75 -7.21
N GLU A 24 -18.38 10.36 -7.17
CA GLU A 24 -18.68 11.43 -6.19
C GLU A 24 -18.45 10.93 -4.75
N GLY A 25 -18.94 9.74 -4.41
CA GLY A 25 -18.75 9.16 -3.08
C GLY A 25 -17.26 8.86 -2.76
N GLU A 26 -16.48 8.37 -3.73
CA GLU A 26 -15.04 8.14 -3.54
C GLU A 26 -14.28 9.46 -3.36
N TRP A 27 -14.66 10.51 -4.12
CA TRP A 27 -14.07 11.84 -3.95
C TRP A 27 -14.44 12.46 -2.61
N ALA A 28 -15.69 12.36 -2.17
CA ALA A 28 -16.13 12.86 -0.87
C ALA A 28 -15.35 12.25 0.31
N VAL A 29 -14.88 10.99 0.16
CA VAL A 29 -14.01 10.34 1.15
C VAL A 29 -12.61 10.94 1.17
N ILE A 30 -12.05 11.30 -0.01
CA ILE A 30 -10.66 11.76 -0.17
C ILE A 30 -10.53 13.28 -0.02
N ALA A 31 -11.48 14.07 -0.54
CA ALA A 31 -11.38 15.51 -0.62
C ALA A 31 -11.03 16.21 0.71
N PRO A 32 -11.61 15.81 1.86
CA PRO A 32 -11.25 16.40 3.15
C PRO A 32 -9.83 16.11 3.62
N LEU A 33 -9.16 15.14 2.99
CA LEU A 33 -7.80 14.70 3.34
C LEU A 33 -6.74 15.35 2.45
N MET A 34 -7.17 16.06 1.39
CA MET A 34 -6.27 16.71 0.46
C MET A 34 -5.64 17.96 1.09
N PRO A 35 -4.39 18.30 0.73
CA PRO A 35 -3.74 19.48 1.25
C PRO A 35 -4.53 20.76 0.90
N PRO A 36 -4.66 21.70 1.84
CA PRO A 36 -5.29 22.99 1.58
C PRO A 36 -4.51 23.79 0.54
N ARG A 37 -5.12 24.86 0.04
CA ARG A 37 -4.40 25.82 -0.80
C ARG A 37 -3.28 26.47 -0.01
N ARG A 38 -2.11 26.64 -0.62
CA ARG A 38 -1.01 27.41 -0.01
C ARG A 38 -1.45 28.86 0.14
N ARG A 39 -1.12 29.47 1.27
CA ARG A 39 -1.46 30.89 1.55
C ARG A 39 -0.60 31.87 0.75
N LEU A 40 0.63 31.45 0.40
CA LEU A 40 1.60 32.26 -0.32
C LEU A 40 1.95 31.59 -1.66
N GLY A 41 2.30 32.43 -2.65
CA GLY A 41 2.67 32.00 -3.99
C GLY A 41 1.49 32.03 -4.98
N ARG A 42 1.73 31.53 -6.20
CA ARG A 42 0.70 31.46 -7.23
C ARG A 42 -0.48 30.60 -6.77
N PRO A 43 -1.73 31.10 -6.84
CA PRO A 43 -2.90 30.32 -6.49
C PRO A 43 -2.99 29.04 -7.32
N ARG A 44 -3.45 27.97 -6.69
CA ARG A 44 -3.71 26.70 -7.38
C ARG A 44 -4.97 26.86 -8.26
N GLU A 45 -4.81 26.70 -9.55
CA GLU A 45 -5.87 26.76 -10.55
C GLU A 45 -6.40 25.37 -10.91
N VAL A 46 -5.55 24.32 -10.77
CA VAL A 46 -5.92 22.96 -11.14
C VAL A 46 -6.88 22.34 -10.13
N ASP A 47 -7.88 21.61 -10.64
CA ASP A 47 -8.74 20.79 -9.81
C ASP A 47 -7.98 19.57 -9.27
N LEU A 48 -7.94 19.44 -7.94
CA LEU A 48 -7.25 18.32 -7.28
C LEU A 48 -7.91 16.96 -7.55
N ARG A 49 -9.22 16.93 -7.79
CA ARG A 49 -9.90 15.71 -8.18
C ARG A 49 -9.34 15.17 -9.50
N GLU A 50 -9.16 16.07 -10.48
CA GLU A 50 -8.59 15.71 -11.77
C GLU A 50 -7.12 15.27 -11.66
N VAL A 51 -6.34 15.89 -10.78
CA VAL A 51 -4.96 15.45 -10.49
C VAL A 51 -4.97 14.03 -9.88
N VAL A 52 -5.84 13.76 -8.92
CA VAL A 52 -5.96 12.42 -8.32
C VAL A 52 -6.47 11.41 -9.35
N ASN A 53 -7.45 11.76 -10.20
CA ASN A 53 -7.93 10.91 -11.29
C ASN A 53 -6.79 10.52 -12.23
N ALA A 54 -5.95 11.49 -12.62
CA ALA A 54 -4.77 11.24 -13.47
C ALA A 54 -3.75 10.29 -12.81
N ILE A 55 -3.48 10.46 -11.52
CA ILE A 55 -2.59 9.57 -10.76
C ILE A 55 -3.21 8.15 -10.68
N LEU A 56 -4.51 8.05 -10.43
CA LEU A 56 -5.22 6.77 -10.39
C LEU A 56 -5.29 6.10 -11.77
N PHE A 57 -5.35 6.87 -12.85
CA PHE A 57 -5.25 6.36 -14.21
C PHE A 57 -3.90 5.66 -14.43
N ILE A 58 -2.78 6.32 -14.08
CA ILE A 58 -1.43 5.73 -14.17
C ILE A 58 -1.31 4.49 -13.26
N ALA A 59 -1.80 4.55 -12.03
CA ALA A 59 -1.80 3.42 -11.12
C ALA A 59 -2.54 2.20 -11.71
N SER A 60 -3.69 2.46 -12.34
CA SER A 60 -4.58 1.43 -12.89
C SER A 60 -4.07 0.84 -14.20
N SER A 61 -3.68 1.69 -15.16
CA SER A 61 -3.24 1.30 -16.51
C SER A 61 -1.79 0.81 -16.53
N GLY A 62 -0.94 1.34 -15.63
CA GLY A 62 0.50 1.12 -15.63
C GLY A 62 1.24 1.89 -16.72
N CYS A 63 0.59 2.83 -17.42
CA CYS A 63 1.18 3.59 -18.52
C CYS A 63 2.36 4.45 -18.05
N GLN A 64 3.18 4.88 -19.00
CA GLN A 64 4.22 5.86 -18.73
C GLN A 64 3.62 7.24 -18.48
N TRP A 65 4.34 8.11 -17.78
CA TRP A 65 3.89 9.47 -17.52
C TRP A 65 3.58 10.25 -18.81
N ARG A 66 4.34 10.02 -19.87
CA ARG A 66 4.17 10.70 -21.16
C ARG A 66 2.95 10.22 -21.96
N ASP A 67 2.40 9.07 -21.58
CA ASP A 67 1.21 8.47 -22.22
C ASP A 67 -0.08 8.83 -21.47
N LEU A 68 0.00 9.80 -20.52
CA LEU A 68 -1.19 10.31 -19.85
C LEU A 68 -2.11 10.97 -20.87
N PRO A 69 -3.42 10.61 -20.92
CA PRO A 69 -4.39 11.18 -21.82
C PRO A 69 -4.46 12.72 -21.75
N LYS A 70 -4.69 13.37 -22.90
CA LYS A 70 -4.68 14.84 -23.02
C LYS A 70 -5.91 15.52 -22.40
N ASP A 71 -6.96 14.78 -22.14
CA ASP A 71 -8.18 15.23 -21.45
C ASP A 71 -8.06 15.19 -19.92
N LEU A 72 -6.91 14.74 -19.40
CA LEU A 72 -6.47 14.88 -18.02
C LEU A 72 -5.52 16.08 -17.88
N PRO A 73 -5.27 16.59 -16.67
CA PRO A 73 -4.31 17.68 -16.47
C PRO A 73 -2.93 17.36 -17.02
N ALA A 74 -2.20 18.39 -17.45
CA ALA A 74 -0.90 18.24 -18.07
C ALA A 74 0.04 17.34 -17.26
N ARG A 75 0.77 16.44 -17.93
CA ARG A 75 1.69 15.49 -17.32
C ARG A 75 2.60 16.12 -16.27
N SER A 76 3.22 17.27 -16.60
CA SER A 76 4.15 17.96 -15.71
C SER A 76 3.48 18.40 -14.40
N THR A 77 2.24 18.86 -14.48
CA THR A 77 1.40 19.21 -13.33
C THR A 77 1.13 18.00 -12.46
N VAL A 78 0.60 16.92 -13.05
CA VAL A 78 0.24 15.69 -12.32
C VAL A 78 1.48 15.06 -11.65
N GLN A 79 2.58 14.99 -12.39
CA GLN A 79 3.85 14.46 -11.92
C GLN A 79 4.43 15.32 -10.79
N GLY A 80 4.33 16.64 -10.91
CA GLY A 80 4.75 17.59 -9.87
C GLY A 80 3.98 17.38 -8.56
N TYR A 81 2.64 17.24 -8.63
CA TYR A 81 1.83 16.92 -7.45
C TYR A 81 2.13 15.56 -6.86
N PHE A 82 2.30 14.52 -7.69
CA PHE A 82 2.66 13.19 -7.19
C PHE A 82 3.97 13.21 -6.39
N TYR A 83 5.00 13.89 -6.89
CA TYR A 83 6.29 13.99 -6.21
C TYR A 83 6.23 14.88 -4.97
N ALA A 84 5.58 16.03 -5.04
CA ALA A 84 5.40 16.90 -3.88
C ALA A 84 4.67 16.14 -2.74
N TRP A 85 3.56 15.48 -3.04
CA TRP A 85 2.81 14.70 -2.04
C TRP A 85 3.56 13.47 -1.53
N ARG A 86 4.46 12.90 -2.33
CA ARG A 86 5.39 11.86 -1.89
C ARG A 86 6.39 12.41 -0.86
N ASP A 87 7.03 13.54 -1.20
CA ASP A 87 8.12 14.12 -0.40
C ASP A 87 7.59 14.79 0.88
N ASP A 88 6.41 15.37 0.82
CA ASP A 88 5.69 15.96 1.97
C ASP A 88 5.00 14.89 2.85
N GLY A 89 5.06 13.60 2.50
CA GLY A 89 4.44 12.52 3.27
C GLY A 89 2.91 12.43 3.19
N ILE A 90 2.28 13.21 2.32
CA ILE A 90 0.81 13.31 2.19
C ILE A 90 0.16 11.96 1.90
N TRP A 91 0.78 11.12 1.05
CA TRP A 91 0.26 9.77 0.77
C TRP A 91 0.17 8.90 2.02
N HIS A 92 1.15 9.01 2.93
CA HIS A 92 1.13 8.29 4.20
C HIS A 92 0.00 8.78 5.11
N GLU A 93 -0.19 10.10 5.20
CA GLU A 93 -1.26 10.68 6.02
C GLU A 93 -2.65 10.30 5.51
N ILE A 94 -2.89 10.40 4.20
CA ILE A 94 -4.17 10.02 3.60
C ILE A 94 -4.48 8.55 3.91
N VAL A 95 -3.53 7.64 3.64
CA VAL A 95 -3.72 6.21 3.90
C VAL A 95 -3.96 5.94 5.38
N ALA A 96 -3.23 6.59 6.29
CA ALA A 96 -3.44 6.42 7.72
C ALA A 96 -4.84 6.81 8.17
N LYS A 97 -5.33 7.98 7.71
CA LYS A 97 -6.68 8.46 8.02
C LYS A 97 -7.76 7.56 7.43
N LEU A 98 -7.56 7.06 6.20
CA LEU A 98 -8.48 6.13 5.56
C LEU A 98 -8.49 4.76 6.25
N VAL A 99 -7.35 4.25 6.70
CA VAL A 99 -7.25 3.02 7.49
C VAL A 99 -8.04 3.15 8.78
N ALA A 100 -7.86 4.25 9.53
CA ALA A 100 -8.59 4.51 10.75
C ALA A 100 -10.12 4.52 10.51
N ARG A 101 -10.60 5.23 9.48
CA ARG A 101 -12.01 5.26 9.08
C ARG A 101 -12.52 3.88 8.68
N ALA A 102 -11.75 3.13 7.88
CA ALA A 102 -12.15 1.78 7.44
C ALA A 102 -12.24 0.80 8.61
N ARG A 103 -11.38 0.93 9.62
CA ARG A 103 -11.47 0.14 10.86
C ARG A 103 -12.73 0.48 11.65
N GLN A 104 -13.02 1.77 11.82
CA GLN A 104 -14.23 2.24 12.51
C GLN A 104 -15.51 1.76 11.78
N ALA A 105 -15.56 1.84 10.46
CA ALA A 105 -16.68 1.31 9.66
C ALA A 105 -16.87 -0.22 9.81
N LEU A 106 -15.85 -0.94 10.28
CA LEU A 106 -15.91 -2.36 10.61
C LEU A 106 -16.20 -2.62 12.09
N GLY A 107 -16.62 -1.62 12.86
CA GLY A 107 -16.86 -1.72 14.30
C GLY A 107 -15.58 -1.95 15.12
N ARG A 108 -14.42 -1.52 14.63
CA ARG A 108 -13.13 -1.69 15.31
C ARG A 108 -12.56 -0.35 15.77
N GLU A 109 -11.70 -0.39 16.77
CA GLU A 109 -10.92 0.80 17.15
C GLU A 109 -10.07 1.30 15.96
N ALA A 110 -9.91 2.63 15.88
CA ALA A 110 -9.10 3.27 14.84
C ALA A 110 -7.65 2.76 14.83
N VAL A 111 -7.09 2.47 16.01
CA VAL A 111 -5.71 1.98 16.19
C VAL A 111 -5.68 0.46 16.24
N ALA A 112 -4.76 -0.14 15.48
CA ALA A 112 -4.60 -1.58 15.44
C ALA A 112 -3.85 -2.10 16.68
N THR A 113 -4.26 -3.28 17.17
CA THR A 113 -3.62 -4.00 18.28
C THR A 113 -2.85 -5.24 17.81
N ALA A 114 -3.07 -5.68 16.58
CA ALA A 114 -2.36 -6.78 15.95
C ALA A 114 -2.02 -6.46 14.49
N GLY A 115 -0.87 -6.88 14.03
CA GLY A 115 -0.39 -6.75 12.66
C GLY A 115 0.04 -8.09 12.07
N ILE A 116 0.11 -8.15 10.75
CA ILE A 116 0.61 -9.30 10.00
C ILE A 116 1.66 -8.77 9.02
N ILE A 117 2.88 -9.28 9.13
CA ILE A 117 4.01 -8.88 8.27
C ILE A 117 4.25 -9.90 7.17
N ASP A 118 4.54 -9.43 5.98
CA ASP A 118 5.05 -10.26 4.88
C ASP A 118 5.80 -9.40 3.85
N SER A 119 6.52 -10.05 2.92
CA SER A 119 7.28 -9.41 1.86
C SER A 119 6.99 -10.00 0.49
N GLN A 120 6.99 -9.13 -0.51
CA GLN A 120 6.91 -9.49 -1.92
C GLN A 120 8.13 -8.97 -2.67
N SER A 121 8.88 -9.86 -3.34
CA SER A 121 9.93 -9.46 -4.27
C SER A 121 9.34 -9.19 -5.64
N VAL A 122 9.72 -8.08 -6.26
CA VAL A 122 9.25 -7.65 -7.59
C VAL A 122 10.43 -7.26 -8.46
N ALA A 123 10.37 -7.63 -9.74
CA ALA A 123 11.38 -7.24 -10.71
C ALA A 123 11.34 -5.73 -10.96
N THR A 124 12.52 -5.10 -11.06
CA THR A 124 12.67 -3.74 -11.57
C THR A 124 12.89 -3.77 -13.09
N THR A 125 12.69 -2.61 -13.71
CA THR A 125 13.07 -2.34 -15.12
C THR A 125 14.45 -1.68 -15.19
N GLU A 126 14.81 -1.18 -16.39
CA GLU A 126 16.07 -0.48 -16.62
C GLU A 126 16.12 0.93 -15.97
N CYS A 127 15.05 1.40 -15.35
CA CYS A 127 14.94 2.77 -14.81
C CYS A 127 15.99 3.15 -13.75
N GLY A 128 16.88 2.23 -13.39
CA GLY A 128 17.95 2.48 -12.41
C GLY A 128 17.49 2.42 -10.96
N GLY A 129 18.26 3.07 -10.07
CA GLY A 129 18.00 3.13 -8.64
C GLY A 129 18.36 1.86 -7.85
N PRO A 130 18.21 1.89 -6.51
CA PRO A 130 18.58 0.78 -5.64
C PRO A 130 17.79 -0.50 -5.98
N ARG A 131 18.52 -1.58 -6.24
CA ARG A 131 17.97 -2.92 -6.55
C ARG A 131 18.95 -4.00 -6.13
N GLY A 132 18.47 -5.24 -5.96
CA GLY A 132 19.32 -6.38 -5.61
C GLY A 132 18.72 -7.69 -6.11
N LEU A 133 19.43 -8.79 -5.94
CA LEU A 133 18.96 -10.13 -6.30
C LEU A 133 18.41 -10.86 -5.07
N ASP A 134 17.15 -11.21 -5.09
CA ASP A 134 16.58 -12.19 -4.19
C ASP A 134 16.98 -13.59 -4.69
N ALA A 135 17.99 -14.18 -4.08
CA ALA A 135 18.51 -15.49 -4.51
C ALA A 135 17.48 -16.62 -4.34
N GLY A 136 16.64 -16.56 -3.31
CA GLY A 136 15.62 -17.58 -3.03
C GLY A 136 14.50 -17.57 -4.07
N LYS A 137 14.06 -16.41 -4.49
CA LYS A 137 12.99 -16.22 -5.51
C LYS A 137 13.53 -16.02 -6.93
N ARG A 138 14.85 -15.89 -7.09
CA ARG A 138 15.55 -15.58 -8.36
C ARG A 138 15.02 -14.31 -9.04
N ILE A 139 14.68 -13.29 -8.25
CA ILE A 139 14.13 -12.02 -8.73
C ILE A 139 15.17 -10.93 -8.50
N LYS A 140 15.62 -10.26 -9.58
CA LYS A 140 16.44 -9.04 -9.52
C LYS A 140 15.51 -7.83 -9.46
N GLY A 141 15.51 -7.12 -8.30
CA GLY A 141 14.62 -5.99 -8.13
C GLY A 141 14.56 -5.47 -6.70
N ARG A 142 13.35 -5.22 -6.21
CA ARG A 142 13.06 -4.71 -4.87
C ARG A 142 12.13 -5.62 -4.09
N LYS A 143 12.23 -5.57 -2.77
CA LYS A 143 11.24 -6.14 -1.85
C LYS A 143 10.31 -5.05 -1.34
N ARG A 144 9.03 -5.39 -1.30
CA ARG A 144 7.96 -4.62 -0.69
C ARG A 144 7.59 -5.31 0.61
N HIS A 145 8.05 -4.81 1.73
CA HIS A 145 7.60 -5.24 3.05
C HIS A 145 6.36 -4.47 3.45
N ILE A 146 5.32 -5.16 3.88
CA ILE A 146 4.12 -4.53 4.42
C ILE A 146 3.75 -5.13 5.78
N VAL A 147 3.16 -4.31 6.62
CA VAL A 147 2.40 -4.77 7.78
C VAL A 147 0.95 -4.37 7.56
N THR A 148 0.04 -5.32 7.68
CA THR A 148 -1.40 -5.09 7.63
C THR A 148 -2.02 -5.41 8.98
N ASP A 149 -3.22 -4.88 9.25
CA ASP A 149 -4.04 -5.39 10.33
C ASP A 149 -4.71 -6.72 9.95
N THR A 150 -5.51 -7.27 10.84
CA THR A 150 -6.23 -8.54 10.63
C THR A 150 -7.35 -8.46 9.57
N GLN A 151 -7.62 -7.28 9.03
CA GLN A 151 -8.56 -7.05 7.93
C GLN A 151 -7.85 -6.83 6.57
N GLY A 152 -6.52 -6.77 6.57
CA GLY A 152 -5.70 -6.48 5.40
C GLY A 152 -5.54 -4.98 5.12
N LEU A 153 -5.81 -4.13 6.11
CA LEU A 153 -5.58 -2.70 6.00
C LEU A 153 -4.12 -2.39 6.28
N LEU A 154 -3.47 -1.63 5.39
CA LEU A 154 -2.05 -1.34 5.43
C LEU A 154 -1.69 -0.44 6.60
N LEU A 155 -0.90 -0.94 7.55
CA LEU A 155 -0.40 -0.18 8.68
C LEU A 155 0.96 0.47 8.39
N ALA A 156 1.83 -0.26 7.70
CA ALA A 156 3.16 0.22 7.31
C ALA A 156 3.64 -0.44 6.02
N VAL A 157 4.53 0.25 5.33
CA VAL A 157 5.19 -0.23 4.10
C VAL A 157 6.64 0.24 4.07
N LEU A 158 7.53 -0.63 3.61
CA LEU A 158 8.93 -0.34 3.33
C LEU A 158 9.34 -1.03 2.02
N VAL A 159 9.98 -0.29 1.14
CA VAL A 159 10.58 -0.82 -0.08
C VAL A 159 12.10 -0.75 0.03
N HIS A 160 12.79 -1.81 -0.35
CA HIS A 160 14.26 -1.86 -0.32
C HIS A 160 14.81 -2.81 -1.40
N PRO A 161 16.14 -2.85 -1.67
CA PRO A 161 16.75 -3.81 -2.58
C PRO A 161 16.43 -5.25 -2.21
N ALA A 162 16.17 -6.11 -3.20
CA ALA A 162 15.68 -7.47 -2.97
C ALA A 162 16.72 -8.43 -2.37
N ASN A 163 18.02 -8.08 -2.40
CA ASN A 163 19.09 -8.86 -1.77
C ASN A 163 19.07 -8.82 -0.23
N LEU A 164 18.39 -7.82 0.36
CA LEU A 164 18.24 -7.76 1.80
C LEU A 164 17.30 -8.88 2.27
N GLN A 165 17.73 -9.68 3.25
CA GLN A 165 16.92 -10.74 3.82
C GLN A 165 15.67 -10.18 4.53
N ASP A 166 14.61 -10.96 4.56
CA ASP A 166 13.31 -10.51 5.09
C ASP A 166 13.40 -10.11 6.59
N CYS A 167 14.15 -10.84 7.39
CA CYS A 167 14.36 -10.50 8.79
C CYS A 167 15.09 -9.15 8.99
N HIS A 168 16.07 -8.84 8.13
CA HIS A 168 16.80 -7.56 8.21
C HIS A 168 15.95 -6.39 7.70
N GLY A 169 15.17 -6.60 6.62
CA GLY A 169 14.25 -5.59 6.10
C GLY A 169 13.08 -5.29 7.05
N ALA A 170 12.71 -6.24 7.90
CA ALA A 170 11.65 -6.08 8.89
C ALA A 170 12.03 -5.07 10.01
N VAL A 171 13.30 -5.02 10.42
CA VAL A 171 13.73 -4.19 11.56
C VAL A 171 13.34 -2.72 11.41
N PRO A 172 13.73 -1.99 10.34
CA PRO A 172 13.36 -0.58 10.21
C PRO A 172 11.84 -0.37 10.07
N LEU A 173 11.13 -1.30 9.42
CA LEU A 173 9.68 -1.23 9.29
C LEU A 173 8.98 -1.37 10.64
N LEU A 174 9.39 -2.35 11.45
CA LEU A 174 8.80 -2.64 12.75
C LEU A 174 9.14 -1.56 13.79
N ARG A 175 10.34 -0.97 13.73
CA ARG A 175 10.70 0.19 14.54
C ARG A 175 9.78 1.38 14.28
N ALA A 176 9.60 1.74 13.03
CA ALA A 176 8.67 2.82 12.64
C ALA A 176 7.22 2.50 13.03
N LEU A 177 6.83 1.23 12.97
CA LEU A 177 5.50 0.78 13.36
C LEU A 177 5.28 0.92 14.87
N GLY A 178 6.25 0.55 15.71
CA GLY A 178 6.18 0.64 17.18
C GLY A 178 5.93 2.07 17.65
N GLN A 179 6.63 3.03 17.06
CA GLN A 179 6.44 4.47 17.36
C GLN A 179 5.04 4.96 16.98
N ARG A 180 4.49 4.46 15.87
CA ARG A 180 3.20 4.91 15.33
C ARG A 180 1.98 4.24 15.95
N PHE A 181 2.13 3.00 16.43
CA PHE A 181 1.03 2.18 16.96
C PHE A 181 1.34 1.69 18.39
N PRO A 182 1.27 2.56 19.41
CA PRO A 182 1.64 2.20 20.77
C PRO A 182 0.74 1.14 21.41
N LYS A 183 -0.47 0.93 20.85
CA LYS A 183 -1.39 -0.12 21.29
C LYS A 183 -1.14 -1.49 20.63
N LEU A 184 -0.18 -1.58 19.71
CA LEU A 184 0.15 -2.84 19.05
C LEU A 184 0.69 -3.83 20.08
N ARG A 185 0.23 -5.09 20.04
CA ARG A 185 0.62 -6.15 20.99
C ARG A 185 1.22 -7.37 20.27
N TYR A 186 0.74 -7.67 19.07
CA TYR A 186 1.12 -8.87 18.33
C TYR A 186 1.47 -8.55 16.89
N ILE A 187 2.57 -9.13 16.41
CA ILE A 187 2.91 -9.19 14.99
C ILE A 187 2.95 -10.65 14.57
N LEU A 188 2.03 -11.02 13.71
CA LEU A 188 1.99 -12.34 13.11
C LEU A 188 2.94 -12.38 11.92
N ALA A 189 3.83 -13.37 11.88
CA ALA A 189 4.86 -13.48 10.85
C ALA A 189 5.04 -14.93 10.39
N ASP A 190 5.63 -15.14 9.24
CA ASP A 190 6.01 -16.47 8.81
C ASP A 190 7.38 -16.88 9.40
N ARG A 191 7.80 -18.13 9.08
CA ARG A 191 9.02 -18.73 9.61
C ARG A 191 10.30 -17.95 9.26
N VAL A 192 10.31 -17.16 8.20
CA VAL A 192 11.47 -16.39 7.76
C VAL A 192 11.81 -15.25 8.74
N TYR A 193 10.82 -14.79 9.49
CA TYR A 193 10.96 -13.72 10.51
C TYR A 193 11.34 -14.26 11.90
N ARG A 194 11.66 -15.56 12.03
CA ARG A 194 12.15 -16.13 13.28
C ARG A 194 13.64 -15.88 13.45
N GLY A 195 14.08 -15.74 14.66
CA GLY A 195 15.50 -15.71 15.02
C GLY A 195 15.82 -14.70 16.09
N GLN A 196 16.78 -15.05 16.94
CA GLN A 196 17.19 -14.21 18.06
C GLN A 196 17.76 -12.84 17.64
N GLN A 197 18.39 -12.78 16.46
CA GLN A 197 18.91 -11.52 15.93
C GLN A 197 17.82 -10.49 15.66
N LEU A 198 16.68 -10.93 15.08
CA LEU A 198 15.53 -10.06 14.85
C LEU A 198 14.92 -9.61 16.18
N LEU A 199 14.73 -10.53 17.13
CA LEU A 199 14.15 -10.21 18.44
C LEU A 199 15.04 -9.23 19.20
N LYS A 200 16.37 -9.47 19.27
CA LYS A 200 17.33 -8.55 19.88
C LYS A 200 17.34 -7.17 19.22
N ALA A 201 17.23 -7.10 17.88
CA ALA A 201 17.18 -5.84 17.16
C ALA A 201 15.89 -5.04 17.39
N LEU A 202 14.89 -5.63 18.01
CA LEU A 202 13.59 -5.06 18.27
C LEU A 202 13.22 -4.95 19.77
N ASP A 203 14.14 -5.31 20.65
CA ASP A 203 13.92 -5.32 22.10
C ASP A 203 13.48 -3.95 22.66
N ASP A 204 13.97 -2.87 22.01
CA ASP A 204 13.66 -1.48 22.34
C ASP A 204 12.44 -0.90 21.59
N CYS A 205 11.80 -1.68 20.72
CA CYS A 205 10.81 -1.14 19.77
C CYS A 205 9.38 -1.07 20.30
N GLY A 206 9.08 -1.69 21.44
CA GLY A 206 7.75 -1.64 22.05
C GLY A 206 7.30 -2.96 22.69
N PRO A 207 6.18 -2.94 23.43
CA PRO A 207 5.69 -4.07 24.23
C PRO A 207 4.88 -5.07 23.40
N TRP A 208 5.36 -5.44 22.18
CA TRP A 208 4.66 -6.38 21.32
C TRP A 208 5.52 -7.61 21.03
N THR A 209 4.85 -8.71 20.74
CA THR A 209 5.45 -10.02 20.49
C THR A 209 5.33 -10.38 19.02
N ILE A 210 6.41 -10.96 18.45
CA ILE A 210 6.34 -11.59 17.13
C ILE A 210 5.92 -13.04 17.32
N GLU A 211 4.75 -13.38 16.79
CA GLU A 211 4.20 -14.73 16.79
C GLU A 211 4.43 -15.38 15.42
N ILE A 212 5.22 -16.45 15.40
CA ILE A 212 5.53 -17.18 14.17
C ILE A 212 4.43 -18.19 13.88
N ILE A 213 3.69 -17.97 12.82
CA ILE A 213 2.66 -18.90 12.33
C ILE A 213 3.34 -19.99 11.52
N GLN A 214 3.29 -21.23 12.01
CA GLN A 214 3.88 -22.40 11.37
C GLN A 214 2.81 -23.35 10.85
N ARG A 215 3.13 -24.06 9.76
CA ARG A 215 2.35 -25.23 9.35
C ARG A 215 2.46 -26.33 10.43
N PRO A 216 1.35 -27.01 10.77
CA PRO A 216 1.42 -28.22 11.56
C PRO A 216 2.35 -29.24 10.87
N LYS A 217 3.20 -29.92 11.67
CA LYS A 217 4.09 -30.96 11.15
C LYS A 217 3.26 -32.13 10.62
N GLY A 218 3.66 -32.71 9.48
CA GLY A 218 3.05 -33.93 8.94
C GLY A 218 1.89 -33.72 7.96
N VAL A 219 1.39 -32.52 7.76
CA VAL A 219 0.28 -32.26 6.83
C VAL A 219 0.80 -31.97 5.42
N LYS A 220 0.45 -32.83 4.45
CA LYS A 220 0.70 -32.64 3.02
C LYS A 220 -0.42 -31.82 2.37
N GLY A 221 -0.10 -31.00 1.36
CA GLY A 221 -1.07 -30.21 0.60
C GLY A 221 -1.21 -28.75 1.05
N PHE A 222 -2.10 -28.00 0.38
CA PHE A 222 -2.36 -26.60 0.71
C PHE A 222 -3.13 -26.50 2.02
N GLN A 223 -2.64 -25.68 2.95
CA GLN A 223 -3.35 -25.33 4.19
C GLN A 223 -3.48 -23.82 4.30
N LEU A 224 -4.70 -23.36 4.55
CA LEU A 224 -4.98 -21.98 4.90
C LEU A 224 -4.50 -21.74 6.35
N LEU A 225 -3.33 -21.13 6.50
CA LEU A 225 -2.84 -20.76 7.82
C LEU A 225 -3.68 -19.60 8.38
N PRO A 226 -4.23 -19.74 9.61
CA PRO A 226 -5.07 -18.72 10.20
C PRO A 226 -4.41 -17.33 10.15
N ARG A 227 -5.14 -16.34 9.64
CA ARG A 227 -4.75 -14.92 9.54
C ARG A 227 -3.59 -14.60 8.57
N ARG A 228 -2.68 -15.53 8.23
CA ARG A 228 -1.56 -15.24 7.33
C ARG A 228 -2.01 -14.89 5.91
N TRP A 229 -3.01 -15.58 5.37
CA TRP A 229 -3.57 -15.32 4.03
C TRP A 229 -4.05 -13.86 3.84
N VAL A 230 -4.26 -13.13 4.93
CA VAL A 230 -4.75 -11.74 4.90
C VAL A 230 -3.74 -10.81 4.25
N VAL A 231 -2.47 -10.90 4.61
CA VAL A 231 -1.42 -10.06 4.01
C VAL A 231 -1.15 -10.46 2.55
N GLU A 232 -1.20 -11.77 2.23
CA GLU A 232 -1.10 -12.27 0.85
C GLU A 232 -2.25 -11.72 -0.01
N ARG A 233 -3.48 -11.73 0.51
CA ARG A 233 -4.65 -11.11 -0.11
C ARG A 233 -4.45 -9.61 -0.33
N THR A 234 -3.80 -8.91 0.60
CA THR A 234 -3.53 -7.48 0.44
C THR A 234 -2.56 -7.25 -0.71
N PHE A 235 -1.50 -8.05 -0.86
CA PHE A 235 -0.64 -7.99 -2.05
C PHE A 235 -1.42 -8.25 -3.33
N ALA A 236 -2.32 -9.24 -3.36
CA ALA A 236 -3.17 -9.51 -4.50
C ALA A 236 -4.09 -8.31 -4.85
N TRP A 237 -4.63 -7.62 -3.85
CA TRP A 237 -5.42 -6.40 -4.09
C TRP A 237 -4.58 -5.24 -4.63
N LEU A 238 -3.38 -5.02 -4.09
CA LEU A 238 -2.44 -4.02 -4.59
C LEU A 238 -2.04 -4.31 -6.04
N GLY A 239 -1.81 -5.58 -6.37
CA GLY A 239 -1.46 -6.04 -7.71
C GLY A 239 -2.53 -5.79 -8.78
N ARG A 240 -3.78 -5.45 -8.40
CA ARG A 240 -4.80 -4.96 -9.35
C ARG A 240 -4.44 -3.61 -9.97
N CYS A 241 -3.52 -2.87 -9.38
CA CYS A 241 -2.91 -1.70 -9.98
C CYS A 241 -1.74 -2.13 -10.86
N ARG A 242 -1.88 -2.03 -12.19
CA ARG A 242 -0.86 -2.51 -13.15
C ARG A 242 0.48 -1.83 -12.97
N ARG A 243 0.52 -0.61 -12.44
CA ARG A 243 1.78 0.08 -12.07
C ARG A 243 2.60 -0.71 -11.05
N LEU A 244 1.97 -1.59 -10.27
CA LEU A 244 2.63 -2.44 -9.28
C LEU A 244 2.99 -3.85 -9.80
N ALA A 245 2.69 -4.20 -11.07
CA ALA A 245 3.03 -5.51 -11.64
C ALA A 245 4.54 -5.76 -11.67
N LYS A 246 5.31 -4.70 -11.91
CA LYS A 246 6.77 -4.61 -11.72
C LYS A 246 7.08 -3.33 -10.92
N ASP A 247 8.34 -3.09 -10.61
CA ASP A 247 8.78 -1.80 -10.08
C ASP A 247 9.42 -0.99 -11.21
N PHE A 248 8.71 0.02 -11.68
CA PHE A 248 9.11 0.92 -12.76
C PHE A 248 9.78 2.19 -12.26
N GLU A 249 10.00 2.30 -10.94
CA GLU A 249 10.39 3.57 -10.32
C GLU A 249 11.91 3.68 -10.16
N ALA A 250 12.46 4.87 -10.46
CA ALA A 250 13.87 5.16 -10.22
C ALA A 250 14.19 5.22 -8.72
N THR A 251 13.24 5.63 -7.87
CA THR A 251 13.46 5.78 -6.43
C THR A 251 12.60 4.86 -5.60
N VAL A 252 13.11 4.47 -4.44
CA VAL A 252 12.36 3.72 -3.42
C VAL A 252 11.17 4.53 -2.91
N ALA A 253 11.32 5.85 -2.77
CA ALA A 253 10.25 6.73 -2.33
C ALA A 253 9.05 6.70 -3.29
N SER A 254 9.29 6.76 -4.61
CA SER A 254 8.23 6.64 -5.61
C SER A 254 7.58 5.25 -5.61
N ALA A 255 8.37 4.19 -5.47
CA ALA A 255 7.83 2.83 -5.35
C ALA A 255 6.91 2.69 -4.13
N THR A 256 7.30 3.26 -2.99
CA THR A 256 6.47 3.32 -1.78
C THR A 256 5.19 4.13 -2.01
N ALA A 257 5.30 5.31 -2.64
CA ALA A 257 4.15 6.16 -2.93
C ALA A 257 3.10 5.43 -3.80
N TRP A 258 3.50 4.67 -4.80
CA TRP A 258 2.55 3.89 -5.63
C TRP A 258 1.82 2.80 -4.83
N ILE A 259 2.46 2.18 -3.85
CA ILE A 259 1.78 1.23 -2.94
C ILE A 259 0.72 1.96 -2.12
N LEU A 260 1.04 3.14 -1.60
CA LEU A 260 0.10 3.97 -0.85
C LEU A 260 -1.08 4.44 -1.72
N VAL A 261 -0.81 4.91 -2.95
CA VAL A 261 -1.86 5.28 -3.92
C VAL A 261 -2.77 4.10 -4.24
N ALA A 262 -2.21 2.91 -4.47
CA ALA A 262 -3.00 1.70 -4.73
C ALA A 262 -3.89 1.34 -3.52
N HIS A 263 -3.36 1.49 -2.30
CA HIS A 263 -4.15 1.22 -1.10
C HIS A 263 -5.21 2.30 -0.84
N MET A 264 -4.88 3.58 -1.06
CA MET A 264 -5.85 4.69 -1.04
C MET A 264 -7.04 4.40 -1.97
N ARG A 265 -6.76 3.99 -3.23
CA ARG A 265 -7.80 3.59 -4.19
C ARG A 265 -8.69 2.47 -3.68
N LEU A 266 -8.10 1.47 -3.02
CA LEU A 266 -8.85 0.36 -2.42
C LEU A 266 -9.78 0.86 -1.32
N LEU A 267 -9.25 1.69 -0.42
CA LEU A 267 -9.97 2.21 0.75
C LEU A 267 -11.08 3.19 0.38
N SER A 268 -10.82 4.12 -0.55
CA SER A 268 -11.85 5.06 -1.02
C SER A 268 -13.05 4.33 -1.61
N ARG A 269 -12.81 3.31 -2.44
CA ARG A 269 -13.86 2.45 -3.01
C ARG A 269 -14.62 1.65 -1.97
N ARG A 270 -13.95 1.24 -0.91
CA ARG A 270 -14.59 0.50 0.18
C ARG A 270 -15.47 1.41 1.03
N LEU A 271 -14.94 2.57 1.42
CA LEU A 271 -15.63 3.53 2.29
C LEU A 271 -16.80 4.24 1.58
N ALA A 272 -16.72 4.47 0.28
CA ALA A 272 -17.81 5.06 -0.49
C ALA A 272 -19.04 4.15 -0.68
N ARG A 273 -18.98 2.90 -0.25
CA ARG A 273 -20.09 1.92 -0.33
C ARG A 273 -20.81 1.72 1.01
N HIS A 274 -20.27 2.29 2.06
CA HIS A 274 -20.84 2.31 3.40
C HIS A 274 -21.44 3.66 3.71
#